data_b4e7d4be2ab83c87768639eeec4b44dd
#
_entry.id   b4e7d4be2ab83c87768639eeec4b44dd
#
_cell.length_a   1.000
_cell.length_b   1.000
_cell.length_c   1.000
_cell.angle_alpha   90.00
_cell.angle_beta   90.00
_cell.angle_gamma   90.00
#
_symmetry.space_group_name_H-M   'P 1'
#
loop_
_entity.id
_entity.type
_entity.pdbx_description
1 polymer ?
#
loop_
_entity_poly.entity_id
_entity_poly.type
_entity_poly.pdbx_seq_one_letter_code
_entity_poly.pdbx_strand_id
1 'polypeptide(L)'
;MVDLSESDTRFLRSLSKELGAANLSKCFQCGVCTASCPVREIEDRFNPRRIMKLAKLGLKDEVFKSDFIWLCSMCFMCHERCPQDVKPPDVMTVLRNMAAKEGKAPPNLVKLVNVLAENGRVYPLDDFTAEEREDRELPELEQEPGFVKKIAEA
;
A
#
# COMPACT_ATOMS: atom_id res chain seq x y z
N MET A 1 22.08 -10.91 -5.25
CA MET A 1 22.97 -9.77 -4.92
C MET A 1 22.28 -8.54 -5.50
N VAL A 2 22.15 -7.45 -4.76
CA VAL A 2 21.52 -6.21 -5.25
C VAL A 2 22.58 -5.40 -5.98
N ASP A 3 22.30 -4.99 -7.21
CA ASP A 3 23.21 -4.15 -7.99
C ASP A 3 22.96 -2.66 -7.65
N LEU A 4 23.96 -1.97 -7.16
CA LEU A 4 23.89 -0.56 -6.81
C LEU A 4 24.06 0.36 -8.03
N SER A 5 24.48 -0.14 -9.18
CA SER A 5 24.55 0.63 -10.43
C SER A 5 23.15 1.06 -10.92
N GLU A 6 22.09 0.34 -10.49
CA GLU A 6 20.69 0.63 -10.80
C GLU A 6 20.06 1.72 -9.90
N SER A 7 20.87 2.39 -9.05
CA SER A 7 20.37 3.44 -8.16
C SER A 7 19.88 4.67 -8.95
N ASP A 8 18.61 5.05 -8.78
CA ASP A 8 18.00 6.24 -9.39
C ASP A 8 17.90 7.40 -8.38
N THR A 9 18.74 8.40 -8.57
CA THR A 9 18.72 9.63 -7.72
C THR A 9 17.47 10.48 -7.93
N ARG A 10 16.81 10.40 -9.11
CA ARG A 10 15.55 11.12 -9.38
C ARG A 10 14.41 10.49 -8.57
N PHE A 11 14.37 9.16 -8.51
CA PHE A 11 13.43 8.45 -7.65
C PHE A 11 13.60 8.86 -6.18
N LEU A 12 14.82 8.90 -5.66
CA LEU A 12 15.09 9.35 -4.29
C LEU A 12 14.58 10.77 -4.04
N ARG A 13 14.82 11.68 -4.98
CA ARG A 13 14.35 13.07 -4.87
C ARG A 13 12.84 13.17 -4.91
N SER A 14 12.17 12.40 -5.77
CA SER A 14 10.71 12.37 -5.83
C SER A 14 10.11 11.79 -4.55
N LEU A 15 10.66 10.66 -4.07
CA LEU A 15 10.22 10.03 -2.83
C LEU A 15 10.38 10.95 -1.62
N SER A 16 11.49 11.67 -1.50
CA SER A 16 11.74 12.57 -0.36
C SER A 16 10.86 13.82 -0.34
N LYS A 17 10.20 14.17 -1.45
CA LYS A 17 9.24 15.28 -1.53
C LYS A 17 7.84 14.87 -1.06
N GLU A 18 7.54 13.58 -1.05
CA GLU A 18 6.27 13.09 -0.57
C GLU A 18 6.20 13.18 0.96
N LEU A 19 5.13 13.75 1.48
CA LEU A 19 4.96 13.96 2.93
C LEU A 19 5.14 12.67 3.75
N GLY A 20 4.60 11.55 3.25
CA GLY A 20 4.72 10.25 3.92
C GLY A 20 6.13 9.65 3.90
N ALA A 21 7.06 10.16 3.08
CA ALA A 21 8.41 9.63 2.95
C ALA A 21 9.51 10.63 3.33
N ALA A 22 9.15 11.84 3.79
CA ALA A 22 10.08 12.92 4.11
C ALA A 22 11.15 12.51 5.14
N ASN A 23 10.80 11.64 6.10
CA ASN A 23 11.70 11.18 7.15
C ASN A 23 12.51 9.92 6.78
N LEU A 24 12.38 9.38 5.57
CA LEU A 24 13.06 8.14 5.17
C LEU A 24 14.59 8.24 5.31
N SER A 25 15.16 9.42 5.06
CA SER A 25 16.60 9.67 5.22
C SER A 25 17.13 9.44 6.63
N LYS A 26 16.30 9.60 7.67
CA LYS A 26 16.63 9.36 9.08
C LYS A 26 16.79 7.88 9.44
N CYS A 27 16.36 6.96 8.55
CA CYS A 27 16.42 5.52 8.82
C CYS A 27 17.87 5.04 8.99
N PHE A 28 18.24 4.58 10.19
CA PHE A 28 19.56 3.97 10.46
C PHE A 28 19.52 2.44 10.48
N GLN A 29 18.47 1.82 9.95
CA GLN A 29 18.39 0.37 9.72
C GLN A 29 18.42 -0.50 11.00
N CYS A 30 17.87 -0.04 12.11
CA CYS A 30 17.88 -0.76 13.40
C CYS A 30 17.11 -2.09 13.39
N GLY A 31 16.12 -2.28 12.49
CA GLY A 31 15.37 -3.51 12.35
C GLY A 31 14.11 -3.64 13.22
N VAL A 32 13.81 -2.69 14.11
CA VAL A 32 12.61 -2.71 14.99
C VAL A 32 11.32 -2.89 14.17
N CYS A 33 11.21 -2.21 13.02
CA CYS A 33 10.04 -2.33 12.13
C CYS A 33 9.83 -3.75 11.58
N THR A 34 10.90 -4.54 11.40
CA THR A 34 10.81 -5.93 10.95
C THR A 34 10.54 -6.86 12.12
N ALA A 35 11.22 -6.66 13.25
CA ALA A 35 11.07 -7.48 14.45
C ALA A 35 9.66 -7.40 15.06
N SER A 36 8.96 -6.28 14.87
CA SER A 36 7.61 -6.08 15.42
C SER A 36 6.48 -6.24 14.39
N CYS A 37 6.77 -6.75 13.20
CA CYS A 37 5.80 -6.81 12.12
C CYS A 37 4.99 -8.11 12.14
N PRO A 38 3.65 -8.07 12.33
CA PRO A 38 2.83 -9.28 12.33
C PRO A 38 2.80 -9.98 10.96
N VAL A 39 2.93 -9.24 9.87
CA VAL A 39 3.01 -9.85 8.53
C VAL A 39 4.30 -10.66 8.38
N ARG A 40 5.40 -10.18 8.96
CA ARG A 40 6.68 -10.89 8.96
C ARG A 40 6.63 -12.22 9.71
N GLU A 41 5.80 -12.33 10.71
CA GLU A 41 5.61 -13.58 11.47
C GLU A 41 4.96 -14.69 10.62
N ILE A 42 4.17 -14.29 9.60
CA ILE A 42 3.43 -15.22 8.73
C ILE A 42 4.15 -15.41 7.38
N GLU A 43 4.71 -14.33 6.83
CA GLU A 43 5.40 -14.32 5.53
C GLU A 43 6.87 -13.94 5.72
N ASP A 44 7.73 -14.94 5.75
CA ASP A 44 9.16 -14.80 5.99
C ASP A 44 9.89 -13.90 5.00
N ARG A 45 9.38 -13.77 3.78
CA ARG A 45 9.98 -12.90 2.76
C ARG A 45 9.69 -11.43 3.01
N PHE A 46 8.61 -11.11 3.74
CA PHE A 46 8.24 -9.73 4.03
C PHE A 46 9.20 -9.09 5.04
N ASN A 47 9.87 -8.02 4.64
CA ASN A 47 10.89 -7.37 5.46
C ASN A 47 10.82 -5.84 5.32
N PRO A 48 10.09 -5.15 6.22
CA PRO A 48 9.98 -3.69 6.21
C PRO A 48 11.34 -2.97 6.20
N ARG A 49 12.31 -3.43 6.98
CA ARG A 49 13.66 -2.85 6.99
C ARG A 49 14.33 -2.93 5.62
N ARG A 50 14.17 -4.07 4.91
CA ARG A 50 14.72 -4.23 3.56
C ARG A 50 14.08 -3.24 2.58
N ILE A 51 12.76 -3.07 2.64
CA ILE A 51 12.04 -2.10 1.80
C ILE A 51 12.56 -0.69 2.06
N MET A 52 12.68 -0.27 3.33
CA MET A 52 13.24 1.05 3.68
C MET A 52 14.67 1.22 3.16
N LYS A 53 15.49 0.17 3.20
CA LYS A 53 16.86 0.19 2.69
C LYS A 53 16.88 0.36 1.17
N LEU A 54 16.12 -0.44 0.43
CA LEU A 54 16.06 -0.37 -1.04
C LEU A 54 15.56 1.01 -1.50
N ALA A 55 14.49 1.52 -0.88
CA ALA A 55 13.96 2.85 -1.15
C ALA A 55 15.01 3.94 -0.87
N LYS A 56 15.73 3.86 0.26
CA LYS A 56 16.79 4.80 0.62
C LYS A 56 18.01 4.74 -0.30
N LEU A 57 18.26 3.60 -0.92
CA LEU A 57 19.33 3.43 -1.91
C LEU A 57 18.89 3.82 -3.34
N GLY A 58 17.65 4.24 -3.54
CA GLY A 58 17.14 4.60 -4.86
C GLY A 58 16.89 3.43 -5.80
N LEU A 59 16.81 2.21 -5.28
CA LEU A 59 16.62 0.97 -6.03
C LEU A 59 15.15 0.75 -6.37
N LYS A 60 14.61 1.64 -7.19
CA LYS A 60 13.20 1.71 -7.56
C LYS A 60 12.67 0.38 -8.10
N ASP A 61 13.37 -0.21 -9.06
CA ASP A 61 12.92 -1.43 -9.71
C ASP A 61 12.90 -2.62 -8.76
N GLU A 62 13.86 -2.71 -7.85
CA GLU A 62 13.89 -3.74 -6.80
C GLU A 62 12.71 -3.61 -5.84
N VAL A 63 12.30 -2.37 -5.51
CA VAL A 63 11.11 -2.11 -4.69
C VAL A 63 9.84 -2.48 -5.44
N PHE A 64 9.70 -2.08 -6.70
CA PHE A 64 8.46 -2.21 -7.47
C PHE A 64 8.27 -3.58 -8.12
N LYS A 65 9.36 -4.34 -8.38
CA LYS A 65 9.28 -5.74 -8.81
C LYS A 65 8.78 -6.66 -7.71
N SER A 66 9.02 -6.28 -6.46
CA SER A 66 8.59 -7.08 -5.33
C SER A 66 7.12 -6.84 -4.99
N ASP A 67 6.39 -7.90 -4.70
CA ASP A 67 5.04 -7.84 -4.13
C ASP A 67 5.02 -7.36 -2.67
N PHE A 68 6.20 -7.18 -2.06
CA PHE A 68 6.36 -6.85 -0.64
C PHE A 68 5.65 -5.59 -0.20
N ILE A 69 5.71 -4.51 -1.01
CA ILE A 69 5.04 -3.27 -0.63
C ILE A 69 3.52 -3.46 -0.49
N TRP A 70 2.94 -4.45 -1.20
CA TRP A 70 1.51 -4.76 -1.20
C TRP A 70 1.07 -5.65 -0.04
N LEU A 71 1.99 -6.40 0.57
CA LEU A 71 1.70 -7.31 1.69
C LEU A 71 1.48 -6.57 3.03
N CYS A 72 1.87 -5.30 3.13
CA CYS A 72 1.72 -4.54 4.37
C CYS A 72 0.25 -4.37 4.75
N SER A 73 -0.13 -4.85 5.93
CA SER A 73 -1.49 -4.77 6.49
C SER A 73 -1.85 -3.41 7.09
N MET A 74 -0.94 -2.43 7.04
CA MET A 74 -1.14 -1.08 7.60
C MET A 74 -1.51 -1.07 9.10
N CYS A 75 -0.97 -2.01 9.87
CA CYS A 75 -1.23 -2.11 11.32
C CYS A 75 -0.55 -1.03 12.17
N PHE A 76 0.30 -0.20 11.59
CA PHE A 76 1.04 0.91 12.20
C PHE A 76 2.01 0.55 13.34
N MET A 77 2.18 -0.72 13.69
CA MET A 77 3.10 -1.15 14.76
C MET A 77 4.54 -0.64 14.55
N CYS A 78 5.02 -0.67 13.31
CA CYS A 78 6.36 -0.18 12.95
C CYS A 78 6.45 1.36 12.94
N HIS A 79 5.34 2.08 12.84
CA HIS A 79 5.27 3.52 13.00
C HIS A 79 5.52 3.89 14.47
N GLU A 80 4.71 3.34 15.38
CA GLU A 80 4.76 3.63 16.81
C GLU A 80 6.12 3.28 17.44
N ARG A 81 6.78 2.24 16.95
CA ARG A 81 8.04 1.73 17.48
C ARG A 81 9.29 2.29 16.79
N CYS A 82 9.15 3.18 15.81
CA CYS A 82 10.29 3.71 15.08
C CYS A 82 11.03 4.79 15.89
N PRO A 83 12.29 4.58 16.33
CA PRO A 83 13.02 5.55 17.14
C PRO A 83 13.40 6.82 16.37
N GLN A 84 13.27 6.82 15.03
CA GLN A 84 13.61 7.95 14.14
C GLN A 84 12.38 8.58 13.47
N ASP A 85 11.18 8.20 13.87
CA ASP A 85 9.94 8.70 13.26
C ASP A 85 9.93 8.60 11.71
N VAL A 86 10.42 7.49 11.17
CA VAL A 86 10.50 7.25 9.72
C VAL A 86 9.12 7.01 9.12
N LYS A 87 8.18 6.53 9.93
CA LYS A 87 6.80 6.20 9.51
C LYS A 87 6.76 5.19 8.36
N PRO A 88 7.28 3.95 8.54
CA PRO A 88 7.37 2.98 7.47
C PRO A 88 6.06 2.67 6.72
N PRO A 89 4.85 2.66 7.35
CA PRO A 89 3.60 2.46 6.62
C PRO A 89 3.31 3.59 5.63
N ASP A 90 3.61 4.83 5.99
CA ASP A 90 3.40 5.99 5.12
C ASP A 90 4.35 5.94 3.92
N VAL A 91 5.63 5.58 4.16
CA VAL A 91 6.59 5.33 3.08
C VAL A 91 6.07 4.23 2.14
N MET A 92 5.53 3.13 2.66
CA MET A 92 4.96 2.06 1.83
C MET A 92 3.75 2.53 1.04
N THR A 93 2.91 3.39 1.60
CA THR A 93 1.78 4.00 0.87
C THR A 93 2.26 4.84 -0.30
N VAL A 94 3.26 5.68 -0.08
CA VAL A 94 3.89 6.46 -1.16
C VAL A 94 4.46 5.55 -2.25
N LEU A 95 5.19 4.51 -1.87
CA LEU A 95 5.75 3.54 -2.82
C LEU A 95 4.66 2.81 -3.63
N ARG A 96 3.54 2.42 -2.98
CA ARG A 96 2.38 1.83 -3.66
C ARG A 96 1.77 2.80 -4.68
N ASN A 97 1.57 4.05 -4.30
CA ASN A 97 1.02 5.07 -5.18
C ASN A 97 1.93 5.30 -6.39
N MET A 98 3.24 5.36 -6.18
CA MET A 98 4.21 5.49 -7.27
C MET A 98 4.20 4.25 -8.19
N ALA A 99 4.16 3.04 -7.63
CA ALA A 99 4.09 1.79 -8.39
C ALA A 99 2.78 1.68 -9.17
N ALA A 100 1.65 2.08 -8.59
CA ALA A 100 0.35 2.08 -9.26
C ALA A 100 0.33 3.03 -10.46
N LYS A 101 0.91 4.24 -10.33
CA LYS A 101 1.06 5.19 -11.44
C LYS A 101 1.89 4.63 -12.60
N GLU A 102 2.77 3.69 -12.34
CA GLU A 102 3.56 2.98 -13.38
C GLU A 102 2.90 1.67 -13.86
N GLY A 103 1.65 1.41 -13.50
CA GLY A 103 0.93 0.20 -13.89
C GLY A 103 1.44 -1.08 -13.23
N LYS A 104 2.19 -0.97 -12.14
CA LYS A 104 2.77 -2.10 -11.39
C LYS A 104 1.90 -2.56 -10.21
N ALA A 105 0.65 -2.11 -10.15
CA ALA A 105 -0.30 -2.57 -9.14
C ALA A 105 -0.71 -4.03 -9.40
N PRO A 106 -0.89 -4.85 -8.35
CA PRO A 106 -1.38 -6.22 -8.50
C PRO A 106 -2.73 -6.26 -9.21
N PRO A 107 -2.94 -7.19 -10.17
CA PRO A 107 -4.19 -7.26 -10.95
C PRO A 107 -5.45 -7.38 -10.08
N ASN A 108 -5.34 -8.05 -8.93
CA ASN A 108 -6.47 -8.19 -8.01
C ASN A 108 -6.89 -6.85 -7.37
N LEU A 109 -5.95 -5.96 -7.07
CA LEU A 109 -6.26 -4.62 -6.57
C LEU A 109 -6.88 -3.76 -7.66
N VAL A 110 -6.39 -3.86 -8.89
CA VAL A 110 -6.99 -3.16 -10.05
C VAL A 110 -8.43 -3.63 -10.27
N LYS A 111 -8.69 -4.94 -10.24
CA LYS A 111 -10.06 -5.49 -10.32
C LYS A 111 -10.95 -4.96 -9.19
N LEU A 112 -10.42 -4.91 -7.96
CA LEU A 112 -11.18 -4.40 -6.81
C LEU A 112 -11.56 -2.93 -6.98
N VAL A 113 -10.65 -2.09 -7.49
CA VAL A 113 -10.93 -0.68 -7.79
C VAL A 113 -12.02 -0.55 -8.86
N ASN A 114 -11.98 -1.39 -9.91
CA ASN A 114 -13.01 -1.39 -10.96
C ASN A 114 -14.38 -1.79 -10.40
N VAL A 115 -14.46 -2.88 -9.61
CA VAL A 115 -15.70 -3.28 -8.93
C VAL A 115 -16.25 -2.16 -8.07
N LEU A 116 -15.38 -1.49 -7.32
CA LEU A 116 -15.77 -0.37 -6.47
C LEU A 116 -16.26 0.83 -7.30
N ALA A 117 -15.60 1.13 -8.43
CA ALA A 117 -15.99 2.22 -9.32
C ALA A 117 -17.34 1.97 -10.03
N GLU A 118 -17.63 0.71 -10.37
CA GLU A 118 -18.86 0.30 -11.05
C GLU A 118 -20.07 0.24 -10.09
N ASN A 119 -19.85 -0.26 -8.87
CA ASN A 119 -20.94 -0.59 -7.94
C ASN A 119 -21.02 0.35 -6.73
N GLY A 120 -20.04 1.26 -6.56
CA GLY A 120 -19.92 2.09 -5.34
C GLY A 120 -19.53 1.29 -4.08
N ARG A 121 -19.30 -0.02 -4.21
CA ARG A 121 -19.05 -0.97 -3.12
C ARG A 121 -18.08 -2.05 -3.54
N VAL A 122 -17.36 -2.59 -2.56
CA VAL A 122 -16.45 -3.73 -2.75
C VAL A 122 -17.21 -5.03 -3.05
N TYR A 123 -18.41 -5.16 -2.46
CA TYR A 123 -19.34 -6.27 -2.70
C TYR A 123 -20.54 -5.76 -3.49
N PRO A 124 -20.72 -6.17 -4.75
CA PRO A 124 -21.96 -5.94 -5.49
C PRO A 124 -23.12 -6.60 -4.74
N LEU A 125 -24.26 -5.93 -4.68
CA LEU A 125 -25.50 -6.54 -4.18
C LEU A 125 -26.09 -7.36 -5.30
N ASP A 126 -26.19 -8.66 -5.09
CA ASP A 126 -26.97 -9.57 -5.91
C ASP A 126 -28.42 -9.68 -5.37
N ASP A 127 -29.31 -10.26 -6.17
CA ASP A 127 -30.72 -10.39 -5.80
C ASP A 127 -30.91 -11.21 -4.51
N PHE A 128 -30.08 -12.24 -4.33
CA PHE A 128 -30.12 -13.08 -3.12
C PHE A 128 -29.77 -12.28 -1.86
N THR A 129 -28.71 -11.47 -1.94
CA THR A 129 -28.31 -10.62 -0.80
C THR A 129 -29.35 -9.54 -0.51
N ALA A 130 -30.04 -9.04 -1.53
CA ALA A 130 -31.12 -8.07 -1.37
C ALA A 130 -32.32 -8.69 -0.66
N GLU A 131 -32.77 -9.88 -1.08
CA GLU A 131 -33.85 -10.65 -0.41
C GLU A 131 -33.52 -10.98 1.04
N GLU A 132 -32.30 -11.49 1.33
CA GLU A 132 -31.90 -11.77 2.72
C GLU A 132 -31.89 -10.51 3.61
N ARG A 133 -31.62 -9.35 3.04
CA ARG A 133 -31.66 -8.09 3.79
C ARG A 133 -33.09 -7.65 4.09
N GLU A 134 -34.00 -7.81 3.11
CA GLU A 134 -35.43 -7.53 3.28
C GLU A 134 -36.04 -8.45 4.36
N ASP A 135 -35.76 -9.76 4.31
CA ASP A 135 -36.20 -10.72 5.33
C ASP A 135 -35.73 -10.38 6.75
N ARG A 136 -34.60 -9.67 6.87
CA ARG A 136 -34.03 -9.22 8.14
C ARG A 136 -34.47 -7.81 8.54
N GLU A 137 -35.40 -7.21 7.82
CA GLU A 137 -35.87 -5.84 8.04
C GLU A 137 -34.73 -4.79 8.04
N LEU A 138 -33.66 -5.03 7.24
CA LEU A 138 -32.54 -4.11 7.12
C LEU A 138 -32.88 -2.99 6.13
N PRO A 139 -32.36 -1.76 6.36
CA PRO A 139 -32.62 -0.65 5.47
C PRO A 139 -32.09 -0.91 4.06
N GLU A 140 -32.80 -0.42 3.05
CA GLU A 140 -32.39 -0.47 1.65
C GLU A 140 -31.02 0.23 1.47
N LEU A 141 -30.16 -0.34 0.66
CA LEU A 141 -28.82 0.19 0.42
C LEU A 141 -28.83 0.96 -0.91
N GLU A 142 -28.65 2.26 -0.83
CA GLU A 142 -28.43 3.07 -2.02
C GLU A 142 -27.13 2.69 -2.71
N GLN A 143 -27.19 2.44 -4.02
CA GLN A 143 -26.02 2.21 -4.86
C GLN A 143 -25.67 3.52 -5.57
N GLU A 144 -24.75 4.29 -5.01
CA GLU A 144 -24.24 5.52 -5.65
C GLU A 144 -22.79 5.36 -6.13
N PRO A 145 -22.55 4.79 -7.32
CA PRO A 145 -21.19 4.68 -7.87
C PRO A 145 -20.59 6.02 -8.29
N GLY A 146 -21.41 7.06 -8.47
CA GLY A 146 -20.99 8.36 -8.99
C GLY A 146 -19.91 9.07 -8.18
N PHE A 147 -19.92 8.92 -6.86
CA PHE A 147 -18.89 9.49 -5.97
C PHE A 147 -17.55 8.75 -6.15
N VAL A 148 -17.58 7.43 -6.19
CA VAL A 148 -16.37 6.61 -6.34
C VAL A 148 -15.73 6.80 -7.71
N LYS A 149 -16.54 6.89 -8.77
CA LYS A 149 -16.05 7.20 -10.13
C LYS A 149 -15.26 8.50 -10.17
N LYS A 150 -15.78 9.55 -9.56
CA LYS A 150 -15.09 10.85 -9.50
C LYS A 150 -13.73 10.78 -8.81
N ILE A 151 -13.60 9.93 -7.77
CA ILE A 151 -12.31 9.73 -7.08
C ILE A 151 -11.35 8.89 -7.92
N ALA A 152 -11.86 7.86 -8.63
CA ALA A 152 -11.05 6.97 -9.46
C ALA A 152 -10.52 7.65 -10.74
N GLU A 153 -11.21 8.69 -11.23
CA GLU A 153 -10.85 9.46 -12.42
C GLU A 153 -9.96 10.68 -12.12
N ALA A 154 -9.82 11.06 -10.85
CA ALA A 154 -9.01 12.19 -10.40
C ALA A 154 -7.54 11.81 -10.20
#